data_8349ac14d9e2c2c0e4e28863a792a3bf
#
_entry.id   8349ac14d9e2c2c0e4e28863a792a3bf
#
_cell.length_a   1.000
_cell.length_b   1.000
_cell.length_c   1.000
_cell.angle_alpha   90.00
_cell.angle_beta   90.00
_cell.angle_gamma   90.00
#
_symmetry.space_group_name_H-M   'P 1'
#
loop_
_entity.id
_entity.type
_entity.pdbx_description
1 polymer ?
#
loop_
_entity_poly.entity_id
_entity_poly.type
_entity_poly.pdbx_seq_one_letter_code
_entity_poly.pdbx_strand_id
1 'polypeptide(L)'
;MKQWRTWLPVLMLLTLTGCATPPPKDQNNLCNIYREYPDWYEDSLKMQEKWGTPQHVAMAIMKQESSFISDALPPRDYLLWVIPWGRVSSAYGYAQAQDPVWGEYKSGTGNGGSRDNFDDAIMFIGWYTTGTQRQLGISKWDAYNQYLAYHEGRGGYRNGTHLSKPWLMQVARKVEQQSQSYNSQLKLCRQALEDDRSWFF
;
A
#
# COMPACT_ATOMS: atom_id res chain seq x y z
N MET A 1 36.16 -37.97 -46.16
CA MET A 1 35.99 -36.65 -45.58
C MET A 1 34.63 -36.61 -44.92
N LYS A 2 34.59 -36.69 -43.58
CA LYS A 2 33.36 -36.71 -42.74
C LYS A 2 33.10 -35.30 -42.26
N GLN A 3 32.02 -34.63 -42.73
CA GLN A 3 31.56 -33.35 -42.23
C GLN A 3 30.78 -33.57 -40.92
N TRP A 4 31.29 -33.07 -39.82
CA TRP A 4 30.58 -32.99 -38.55
C TRP A 4 29.70 -31.71 -38.58
N ARG A 5 28.39 -31.91 -38.70
CA ARG A 5 27.40 -30.84 -38.47
C ARG A 5 27.23 -30.67 -36.97
N THR A 6 27.85 -29.64 -36.42
CA THR A 6 27.66 -29.19 -35.04
C THR A 6 26.27 -28.57 -34.91
N TRP A 7 25.36 -29.25 -34.23
CA TRP A 7 24.08 -28.71 -33.78
C TRP A 7 24.35 -27.88 -32.54
N LEU A 8 24.31 -26.54 -32.64
CA LEU A 8 24.28 -25.65 -31.51
C LEU A 8 22.83 -25.64 -30.95
N PRO A 9 22.59 -26.01 -29.70
CA PRO A 9 21.30 -25.83 -29.09
C PRO A 9 21.11 -24.34 -28.85
N VAL A 10 20.14 -23.74 -29.52
CA VAL A 10 19.64 -22.36 -29.22
C VAL A 10 18.93 -22.47 -27.88
N LEU A 11 19.60 -22.03 -26.81
CA LEU A 11 19.03 -21.88 -25.48
C LEU A 11 18.09 -20.68 -25.51
N MET A 12 16.79 -20.94 -25.70
CA MET A 12 15.74 -19.94 -25.64
C MET A 12 15.56 -19.51 -24.19
N LEU A 13 16.21 -18.40 -23.79
CA LEU A 13 15.98 -17.76 -22.50
C LEU A 13 14.54 -17.22 -22.48
N LEU A 14 13.64 -17.95 -21.85
CA LEU A 14 12.33 -17.44 -21.42
C LEU A 14 12.57 -16.38 -20.32
N THR A 15 12.60 -15.11 -20.68
CA THR A 15 12.56 -14.01 -19.71
C THR A 15 11.14 -13.96 -19.13
N LEU A 16 10.96 -14.51 -17.93
CA LEU A 16 9.78 -14.25 -17.11
C LEU A 16 9.83 -12.79 -16.65
N THR A 17 9.34 -11.89 -17.47
CA THR A 17 9.02 -10.53 -17.03
C THR A 17 7.79 -10.63 -16.14
N GLY A 18 7.97 -10.64 -14.84
CA GLY A 18 6.89 -10.42 -13.88
C GLY A 18 6.32 -9.02 -14.17
N CYS A 19 5.13 -8.95 -14.76
CA CYS A 19 4.45 -7.69 -14.97
C CYS A 19 4.00 -7.16 -13.62
N ALA A 20 4.57 -6.02 -13.19
CA ALA A 20 4.05 -5.28 -12.05
C ALA A 20 2.58 -4.89 -12.34
N THR A 21 1.70 -5.02 -11.34
CA THR A 21 0.30 -4.60 -11.48
C THR A 21 0.27 -3.08 -11.70
N PRO A 22 -0.31 -2.58 -12.81
CA PRO A 22 -0.39 -1.14 -13.04
C PRO A 22 -1.28 -0.46 -12.00
N PRO A 23 -1.07 0.83 -11.71
CA PRO A 23 -1.96 1.56 -10.81
C PRO A 23 -3.34 1.75 -11.46
N PRO A 24 -4.43 1.88 -10.65
CA PRO A 24 -5.77 2.12 -11.17
C PRO A 24 -5.85 3.37 -12.05
N LYS A 25 -6.63 3.31 -13.12
CA LYS A 25 -6.82 4.44 -14.06
C LYS A 25 -7.48 5.64 -13.40
N ASP A 26 -8.43 5.41 -12.52
CA ASP A 26 -9.12 6.45 -11.73
C ASP A 26 -8.89 6.23 -10.24
N GLN A 27 -7.79 6.76 -9.74
CA GLN A 27 -7.41 6.65 -8.34
C GLN A 27 -8.27 7.51 -7.40
N ASN A 28 -9.17 8.34 -7.92
CA ASN A 28 -10.03 9.19 -7.11
C ASN A 28 -11.40 8.55 -6.82
N ASN A 29 -11.71 7.44 -7.47
CA ASN A 29 -13.00 6.76 -7.34
C ASN A 29 -12.82 5.31 -6.86
N LEU A 30 -13.17 5.05 -5.59
CA LEU A 30 -13.00 3.74 -4.99
C LEU A 30 -13.84 2.65 -5.67
N CYS A 31 -15.02 3.00 -6.16
CA CYS A 31 -15.87 2.07 -6.91
C CYS A 31 -15.20 1.63 -8.23
N ASN A 32 -14.54 2.57 -8.92
CA ASN A 32 -13.84 2.27 -10.16
C ASN A 32 -12.58 1.44 -9.90
N ILE A 33 -11.85 1.74 -8.81
CA ILE A 33 -10.71 0.92 -8.37
C ILE A 33 -11.14 -0.53 -8.16
N TYR A 34 -12.20 -0.77 -7.40
CA TYR A 34 -12.66 -2.12 -7.08
C TYR A 34 -13.29 -2.86 -8.27
N ARG A 35 -13.86 -2.14 -9.25
CA ARG A 35 -14.30 -2.75 -10.52
C ARG A 35 -13.12 -3.12 -11.43
N GLU A 36 -12.06 -2.31 -11.44
CA GLU A 36 -10.84 -2.58 -12.20
C GLU A 36 -10.03 -3.73 -11.57
N TYR A 37 -10.04 -3.81 -10.22
CA TYR A 37 -9.35 -4.83 -9.43
C TYR A 37 -10.29 -5.47 -8.41
N PRO A 38 -11.16 -6.44 -8.81
CA PRO A 38 -12.11 -7.08 -7.91
C PRO A 38 -11.43 -7.75 -6.68
N ASP A 39 -10.27 -8.35 -6.88
CA ASP A 39 -9.49 -8.97 -5.79
C ASP A 39 -9.12 -7.94 -4.70
N TRP A 40 -8.90 -6.68 -5.05
CA TRP A 40 -8.60 -5.62 -4.08
C TRP A 40 -9.80 -5.30 -3.18
N TYR A 41 -11.02 -5.46 -3.70
CA TYR A 41 -12.22 -5.35 -2.87
C TYR A 41 -12.25 -6.44 -1.80
N GLU A 42 -12.03 -7.70 -2.22
CA GLU A 42 -11.99 -8.85 -1.32
C GLU A 42 -10.91 -8.72 -0.25
N ASP A 43 -9.69 -8.35 -0.65
CA ASP A 43 -8.57 -8.19 0.26
C ASP A 43 -8.79 -7.03 1.24
N SER A 44 -9.41 -5.94 0.78
CA SER A 44 -9.82 -4.83 1.65
C SER A 44 -10.90 -5.23 2.65
N LEU A 45 -11.85 -6.11 2.26
CA LEU A 45 -12.85 -6.68 3.17
C LEU A 45 -12.18 -7.56 4.23
N LYS A 46 -11.33 -8.51 3.82
CA LYS A 46 -10.58 -9.38 4.74
C LYS A 46 -9.75 -8.55 5.74
N MET A 47 -9.09 -7.49 5.25
CA MET A 47 -8.35 -6.56 6.10
C MET A 47 -9.28 -5.89 7.12
N GLN A 48 -10.43 -5.37 6.69
CA GLN A 48 -11.39 -4.73 7.58
C GLN A 48 -11.96 -5.71 8.61
N GLU A 49 -12.29 -6.94 8.21
CA GLU A 49 -12.77 -7.99 9.13
C GLU A 49 -11.71 -8.34 10.18
N LYS A 50 -10.47 -8.55 9.76
CA LYS A 50 -9.38 -8.95 10.66
C LYS A 50 -8.93 -7.84 11.59
N TRP A 51 -8.80 -6.62 11.09
CA TRP A 51 -8.18 -5.51 11.79
C TRP A 51 -9.17 -4.41 12.21
N GLY A 52 -10.38 -4.40 11.68
CA GLY A 52 -11.41 -3.41 11.96
C GLY A 52 -11.09 -2.01 11.39
N THR A 53 -10.09 -1.89 10.55
CA THR A 53 -9.77 -0.62 9.86
C THR A 53 -10.71 -0.47 8.67
N PRO A 54 -11.42 0.68 8.52
CA PRO A 54 -12.30 0.87 7.38
C PRO A 54 -11.54 0.85 6.05
N GLN A 55 -12.09 0.17 5.04
CA GLN A 55 -11.50 0.08 3.69
C GLN A 55 -11.09 1.46 3.16
N HIS A 56 -11.97 2.46 3.25
CA HIS A 56 -11.73 3.80 2.74
C HIS A 56 -10.56 4.52 3.42
N VAL A 57 -10.28 4.24 4.69
CA VAL A 57 -9.12 4.79 5.42
C VAL A 57 -7.83 4.14 4.90
N ALA A 58 -7.80 2.80 4.85
CA ALA A 58 -6.62 2.07 4.38
C ALA A 58 -6.27 2.41 2.92
N MET A 59 -7.28 2.49 2.04
CA MET A 59 -7.11 2.85 0.64
C MET A 59 -6.64 4.30 0.44
N ALA A 60 -7.09 5.24 1.28
CA ALA A 60 -6.62 6.62 1.22
C ALA A 60 -5.16 6.76 1.69
N ILE A 61 -4.76 6.01 2.72
CA ILE A 61 -3.36 5.92 3.14
C ILE A 61 -2.51 5.34 1.99
N MET A 62 -2.88 4.19 1.44
CA MET A 62 -2.14 3.55 0.34
C MET A 62 -2.01 4.47 -0.87
N LYS A 63 -3.08 5.16 -1.26
CA LYS A 63 -3.03 6.15 -2.34
C LYS A 63 -1.98 7.23 -2.08
N GLN A 64 -1.93 7.77 -0.87
CA GLN A 64 -0.98 8.81 -0.51
C GLN A 64 0.47 8.29 -0.49
N GLU A 65 0.69 7.05 -0.07
CA GLU A 65 2.01 6.45 0.05
C GLU A 65 2.64 6.11 -1.31
N SER A 66 1.88 5.46 -2.19
CA SER A 66 2.43 4.91 -3.44
C SER A 66 1.66 5.29 -4.69
N SER A 67 0.51 5.95 -4.58
CA SER A 67 -0.45 6.07 -5.71
C SER A 67 -0.79 4.70 -6.31
N PHE A 68 -0.89 3.67 -5.48
CA PHE A 68 -1.13 2.28 -5.89
C PHE A 68 -0.06 1.71 -6.83
N ILE A 69 1.17 2.21 -6.79
CA ILE A 69 2.30 1.65 -7.52
C ILE A 69 2.88 0.51 -6.69
N SER A 70 2.86 -0.72 -7.24
CA SER A 70 3.26 -1.93 -6.52
C SER A 70 4.72 -1.94 -6.08
N ASP A 71 5.61 -1.43 -6.91
CA ASP A 71 7.06 -1.39 -6.70
C ASP A 71 7.57 0.02 -6.39
N ALA A 72 6.71 0.87 -5.82
CA ALA A 72 7.06 2.25 -5.48
C ALA A 72 8.29 2.30 -4.56
N LEU A 73 9.19 3.20 -4.87
CA LEU A 73 10.46 3.38 -4.17
C LEU A 73 10.64 4.85 -3.77
N PRO A 74 11.22 5.13 -2.59
CA PRO A 74 11.51 6.50 -2.19
C PRO A 74 12.54 7.15 -3.13
N PRO A 75 12.60 8.48 -3.15
CA PRO A 75 13.59 9.22 -3.93
C PRO A 75 15.01 8.75 -3.62
N ARG A 76 15.90 8.91 -4.61
CA ARG A 76 17.33 8.68 -4.41
C ARG A 76 17.97 9.92 -3.80
N ASP A 77 18.90 9.69 -2.89
CA ASP A 77 19.86 10.70 -2.48
C ASP A 77 20.97 10.83 -3.52
N TYR A 78 21.55 12.02 -3.63
CA TYR A 78 22.66 12.31 -4.52
C TYR A 78 23.82 12.91 -3.76
N LEU A 79 25.00 12.26 -3.83
CA LEU A 79 26.26 12.83 -3.40
C LEU A 79 26.70 13.86 -4.43
N LEU A 80 27.08 15.06 -3.96
CA LEU A 80 27.52 16.18 -4.82
C LEU A 80 26.49 16.52 -5.93
N TRP A 81 25.19 16.29 -5.67
CA TRP A 81 24.04 16.61 -6.56
C TRP A 81 23.99 15.79 -7.86
N VAL A 82 24.98 14.94 -8.16
CA VAL A 82 25.08 14.22 -9.44
C VAL A 82 25.30 12.72 -9.31
N ILE A 83 25.85 12.22 -8.20
CA ILE A 83 26.15 10.81 -8.00
C ILE A 83 25.04 10.18 -7.16
N PRO A 84 24.25 9.20 -7.67
CA PRO A 84 23.25 8.49 -6.87
C PRO A 84 23.94 7.76 -5.70
N TRP A 85 23.61 8.15 -4.46
CA TRP A 85 24.26 7.60 -3.27
C TRP A 85 23.42 6.56 -2.51
N GLY A 86 22.19 6.38 -2.87
CA GLY A 86 21.29 5.46 -2.19
C GLY A 86 19.85 5.98 -2.19
N ARG A 87 19.05 5.50 -1.24
CA ARG A 87 17.68 5.98 -1.04
C ARG A 87 17.56 6.57 0.36
N VAL A 88 16.69 7.57 0.49
CA VAL A 88 16.44 8.27 1.76
C VAL A 88 15.85 7.36 2.85
N SER A 89 15.25 6.23 2.45
CA SER A 89 14.71 5.23 3.37
C SER A 89 14.60 3.85 2.70
N SER A 90 14.32 2.81 3.51
CA SER A 90 14.01 1.45 3.04
C SER A 90 12.53 1.22 2.70
N ALA A 91 11.73 2.29 2.60
CA ALA A 91 10.32 2.20 2.22
C ALA A 91 10.16 1.56 0.85
N TYR A 92 9.14 0.69 0.69
CA TYR A 92 8.92 -0.03 -0.55
C TYR A 92 7.45 -0.44 -0.72
N GLY A 93 7.02 -0.50 -1.97
CA GLY A 93 5.77 -1.09 -2.39
C GLY A 93 4.54 -0.25 -2.10
N TYR A 94 3.37 -0.88 -2.13
CA TYR A 94 2.08 -0.22 -1.99
C TYR A 94 1.94 0.61 -0.70
N ALA A 95 2.39 0.07 0.43
CA ALA A 95 2.23 0.67 1.76
C ALA A 95 3.43 1.53 2.18
N GLN A 96 4.49 1.63 1.38
CA GLN A 96 5.74 2.31 1.70
C GLN A 96 6.29 1.92 3.09
N ALA A 97 6.07 0.65 3.47
CA ALA A 97 6.56 0.13 4.74
C ALA A 97 8.09 0.05 4.72
N GLN A 98 8.74 0.53 5.79
CA GLN A 98 10.18 0.39 5.97
C GLN A 98 10.55 -0.99 6.51
N ASP A 99 11.77 -1.46 6.24
CA ASP A 99 12.25 -2.80 6.61
C ASP A 99 12.03 -3.15 8.09
N PRO A 100 12.36 -2.28 9.09
CA PRO A 100 12.16 -2.63 10.48
C PRO A 100 10.68 -2.88 10.82
N VAL A 101 9.79 -1.99 10.36
CA VAL A 101 8.35 -2.07 10.66
C VAL A 101 7.68 -3.23 9.93
N TRP A 102 8.13 -3.52 8.70
CA TRP A 102 7.69 -4.70 7.97
C TRP A 102 8.14 -5.99 8.66
N GLY A 103 9.37 -6.00 9.20
CA GLY A 103 9.87 -7.10 10.02
C GLY A 103 9.07 -7.34 11.28
N GLU A 104 8.67 -6.27 12.00
CA GLU A 104 7.77 -6.35 13.15
C GLU A 104 6.40 -6.93 12.77
N TYR A 105 5.83 -6.48 11.66
CA TYR A 105 4.57 -7.01 11.14
C TYR A 105 4.66 -8.51 10.86
N LYS A 106 5.69 -8.94 10.13
CA LYS A 106 5.90 -10.37 9.81
C LYS A 106 6.07 -11.23 11.05
N SER A 107 6.92 -10.81 11.96
CA SER A 107 7.18 -11.57 13.20
C SER A 107 5.98 -11.59 14.14
N GLY A 108 5.22 -10.49 14.21
CA GLY A 108 4.06 -10.38 15.10
C GLY A 108 2.79 -11.05 14.56
N THR A 109 2.70 -11.33 13.26
CA THR A 109 1.49 -11.91 12.64
C THR A 109 1.71 -13.29 12.01
N GLY A 110 2.97 -13.70 11.83
CA GLY A 110 3.31 -14.90 11.06
C GLY A 110 3.12 -14.71 9.54
N ASN A 111 2.79 -13.51 9.08
CA ASN A 111 2.62 -13.24 7.65
C ASN A 111 3.97 -13.14 6.95
N GLY A 112 4.19 -13.98 5.93
CA GLY A 112 5.43 -14.03 5.16
C GLY A 112 5.44 -13.18 3.88
N GLY A 113 4.40 -12.40 3.64
CA GLY A 113 4.12 -11.76 2.36
C GLY A 113 5.11 -10.70 1.87
N SER A 114 4.76 -10.06 0.76
CA SER A 114 5.59 -9.10 0.03
C SER A 114 4.95 -7.71 -0.01
N ARG A 115 5.79 -6.64 0.07
CA ARG A 115 5.31 -5.25 0.09
C ARG A 115 4.76 -4.76 -1.26
N ASP A 116 5.04 -5.46 -2.34
CA ASP A 116 4.55 -5.23 -3.71
C ASP A 116 3.32 -6.08 -4.06
N ASN A 117 2.84 -6.91 -3.12
CA ASN A 117 1.56 -7.59 -3.20
C ASN A 117 0.49 -6.75 -2.49
N PHE A 118 -0.66 -6.55 -3.14
CA PHE A 118 -1.73 -5.69 -2.60
C PHE A 118 -2.34 -6.24 -1.30
N ASP A 119 -2.67 -7.55 -1.26
CA ASP A 119 -3.25 -8.20 -0.07
C ASP A 119 -2.32 -8.02 1.15
N ASP A 120 -1.04 -8.34 0.99
CA ASP A 120 -0.07 -8.21 2.06
C ASP A 120 0.08 -6.75 2.54
N ALA A 121 0.10 -5.80 1.60
CA ALA A 121 0.26 -4.39 1.91
C ALA A 121 -0.98 -3.79 2.58
N ILE A 122 -2.19 -4.14 2.15
CA ILE A 122 -3.42 -3.65 2.79
C ILE A 122 -3.59 -4.26 4.19
N MET A 123 -3.23 -5.54 4.37
CA MET A 123 -3.19 -6.20 5.67
C MET A 123 -2.19 -5.53 6.63
N PHE A 124 -1.03 -5.11 6.14
CA PHE A 124 -0.06 -4.34 6.91
C PHE A 124 -0.64 -3.00 7.38
N ILE A 125 -1.32 -2.25 6.50
CA ILE A 125 -1.97 -0.98 6.89
C ILE A 125 -3.01 -1.22 7.98
N GLY A 126 -3.82 -2.28 7.88
CA GLY A 126 -4.79 -2.66 8.89
C GLY A 126 -4.13 -2.99 10.25
N TRP A 127 -3.05 -3.76 10.24
CA TRP A 127 -2.26 -4.06 11.44
C TRP A 127 -1.66 -2.79 12.06
N TYR A 128 -1.07 -1.93 11.23
CA TYR A 128 -0.44 -0.70 11.70
C TYR A 128 -1.46 0.25 12.36
N THR A 129 -2.58 0.53 11.70
CA THR A 129 -3.63 1.40 12.24
C THR A 129 -4.28 0.84 13.51
N THR A 130 -4.39 -0.49 13.62
CA THR A 130 -4.81 -1.17 14.85
C THR A 130 -3.81 -0.97 16.00
N GLY A 131 -2.52 -1.08 15.70
CA GLY A 131 -1.46 -0.79 16.66
C GLY A 131 -1.47 0.68 17.11
N THR A 132 -1.74 1.60 16.17
CA THR A 132 -1.91 3.03 16.44
C THR A 132 -3.08 3.28 17.40
N GLN A 133 -4.24 2.66 17.14
CA GLN A 133 -5.38 2.76 18.08
C GLN A 133 -5.04 2.25 19.45
N ARG A 134 -4.40 1.09 19.55
CA ARG A 134 -4.05 0.49 20.86
C ARG A 134 -3.05 1.33 21.66
N GLN A 135 -2.06 1.95 20.98
CA GLN A 135 -0.97 2.65 21.65
C GLN A 135 -1.25 4.13 21.88
N LEU A 136 -2.07 4.76 21.05
CA LEU A 136 -2.30 6.20 21.03
C LEU A 136 -3.77 6.59 21.24
N GLY A 137 -4.70 5.62 21.26
CA GLY A 137 -6.13 5.89 21.40
C GLY A 137 -6.79 6.47 20.15
N ILE A 138 -6.06 6.57 19.02
CA ILE A 138 -6.58 7.15 17.78
C ILE A 138 -7.57 6.20 17.13
N SER A 139 -8.79 6.68 16.83
CA SER A 139 -9.80 5.89 16.13
C SER A 139 -9.31 5.44 14.76
N LYS A 140 -9.61 4.21 14.36
CA LYS A 140 -9.32 3.71 13.00
C LYS A 140 -10.10 4.45 11.89
N TRP A 141 -11.16 5.18 12.26
CA TRP A 141 -11.95 6.04 11.38
C TRP A 141 -11.35 7.42 11.20
N ASP A 142 -10.40 7.81 12.04
CA ASP A 142 -9.72 9.11 12.00
C ASP A 142 -8.53 9.04 11.03
N ALA A 143 -8.82 9.18 9.75
CA ALA A 143 -7.81 9.08 8.70
C ALA A 143 -6.70 10.15 8.84
N TYR A 144 -7.03 11.34 9.37
CA TYR A 144 -6.07 12.41 9.57
C TYR A 144 -4.98 12.01 10.59
N ASN A 145 -5.38 11.65 11.80
CA ASN A 145 -4.43 11.30 12.86
C ASN A 145 -3.79 9.92 12.63
N GLN A 146 -4.50 8.98 12.01
CA GLN A 146 -3.92 7.71 11.56
C GLN A 146 -2.78 7.94 10.57
N TYR A 147 -2.97 8.84 9.60
CA TYR A 147 -1.92 9.15 8.63
C TYR A 147 -0.72 9.87 9.27
N LEU A 148 -0.94 10.83 10.17
CA LEU A 148 0.14 11.47 10.90
C LEU A 148 0.99 10.45 11.69
N ALA A 149 0.33 9.52 12.39
CA ALA A 149 1.01 8.46 13.12
C ALA A 149 1.67 7.43 12.20
N TYR A 150 1.14 7.23 10.99
CA TYR A 150 1.74 6.37 9.97
C TYR A 150 3.06 6.94 9.46
N HIS A 151 3.07 8.21 9.12
CA HIS A 151 4.23 8.91 8.57
C HIS A 151 5.34 9.15 9.62
N GLU A 152 4.97 9.63 10.81
CA GLU A 152 5.95 9.96 11.87
C GLU A 152 6.41 8.75 12.69
N GLY A 153 5.73 7.62 12.52
CA GLY A 153 5.78 6.55 13.48
C GLY A 153 4.99 6.89 14.75
N ARG A 154 4.52 5.86 15.48
CA ARG A 154 3.73 6.05 16.72
C ARG A 154 4.49 6.83 17.79
N GLY A 155 5.79 6.64 17.89
CA GLY A 155 6.67 7.38 18.81
C GLY A 155 6.78 8.85 18.44
N GLY A 156 7.02 9.17 17.18
CA GLY A 156 7.09 10.54 16.68
C GLY A 156 5.77 11.28 16.86
N TYR A 157 4.65 10.63 16.53
CA TYR A 157 3.33 11.22 16.76
C TYR A 157 3.10 11.54 18.24
N ARG A 158 3.39 10.61 19.16
CA ARG A 158 3.28 10.82 20.61
C ARG A 158 4.11 12.00 21.10
N ASN A 159 5.29 12.19 20.52
CA ASN A 159 6.19 13.29 20.85
C ASN A 159 5.84 14.60 20.13
N GLY A 160 4.78 14.62 19.32
CA GLY A 160 4.31 15.82 18.63
C GLY A 160 5.22 16.28 17.49
N THR A 161 6.08 15.43 16.90
CA THR A 161 7.03 15.84 15.84
C THR A 161 6.32 16.37 14.58
N HIS A 162 5.09 15.93 14.32
CA HIS A 162 4.24 16.43 13.23
C HIS A 162 3.84 17.91 13.40
N LEU A 163 3.83 18.44 14.63
CA LEU A 163 3.41 19.84 14.91
C LEU A 163 4.39 20.86 14.31
N SER A 164 5.65 20.48 14.15
CA SER A 164 6.67 21.31 13.48
C SER A 164 6.67 21.16 11.96
N LYS A 165 5.77 20.37 11.38
CA LYS A 165 5.69 20.04 9.94
C LYS A 165 4.34 20.45 9.34
N PRO A 166 4.08 21.75 9.09
CA PRO A 166 2.79 22.22 8.52
C PRO A 166 2.44 21.52 7.19
N TRP A 167 3.45 21.21 6.37
CA TRP A 167 3.26 20.47 5.13
C TRP A 167 2.67 19.07 5.37
N LEU A 168 3.13 18.34 6.40
CA LEU A 168 2.63 17.01 6.73
C LEU A 168 1.16 17.08 7.19
N MET A 169 0.81 18.08 7.99
CA MET A 169 -0.58 18.30 8.40
C MET A 169 -1.50 18.62 7.19
N GLN A 170 -0.98 19.31 6.16
CA GLN A 170 -1.73 19.52 4.91
C GLN A 170 -1.91 18.20 4.13
N VAL A 171 -0.88 17.36 4.07
CA VAL A 171 -0.98 16.02 3.45
C VAL A 171 -2.00 15.17 4.21
N ALA A 172 -1.95 15.14 5.54
CA ALA A 172 -2.92 14.40 6.35
C ALA A 172 -4.37 14.85 6.11
N ARG A 173 -4.63 16.16 5.92
CA ARG A 173 -5.95 16.66 5.52
C ARG A 173 -6.39 16.16 4.15
N LYS A 174 -5.47 16.05 3.18
CA LYS A 174 -5.78 15.45 1.86
C LYS A 174 -6.16 13.97 1.99
N VAL A 175 -5.45 13.22 2.83
CA VAL A 175 -5.78 11.82 3.12
C VAL A 175 -7.16 11.71 3.76
N GLU A 176 -7.50 12.57 4.72
CA GLU A 176 -8.82 12.61 5.33
C GLU A 176 -9.91 12.92 4.30
N GLN A 177 -9.74 13.93 3.47
CA GLN A 177 -10.70 14.30 2.41
C GLN A 177 -10.88 13.16 1.41
N GLN A 178 -9.78 12.50 1.00
CA GLN A 178 -9.84 11.35 0.10
C GLN A 178 -10.57 10.17 0.76
N SER A 179 -10.30 9.91 2.03
CA SER A 179 -10.98 8.87 2.82
C SER A 179 -12.48 9.13 2.91
N GLN A 180 -12.90 10.36 3.16
CA GLN A 180 -14.32 10.76 3.18
C GLN A 180 -14.99 10.58 1.82
N SER A 181 -14.30 10.97 0.73
CA SER A 181 -14.76 10.75 -0.64
C SER A 181 -14.95 9.26 -0.93
N TYR A 182 -13.94 8.44 -0.63
CA TYR A 182 -14.00 6.99 -0.79
C TYR A 182 -15.14 6.34 0.02
N ASN A 183 -15.34 6.79 1.26
CA ASN A 183 -16.46 6.31 2.08
C ASN A 183 -17.82 6.60 1.44
N SER A 184 -18.00 7.81 0.91
CA SER A 184 -19.23 8.23 0.25
C SER A 184 -19.49 7.41 -1.02
N GLN A 185 -18.45 7.21 -1.83
CA GLN A 185 -18.54 6.39 -3.05
C GLN A 185 -18.85 4.92 -2.73
N LEU A 186 -18.15 4.33 -1.74
CA LEU A 186 -18.35 2.94 -1.36
C LEU A 186 -19.77 2.67 -0.85
N LYS A 187 -20.39 3.64 -0.16
CA LYS A 187 -21.81 3.53 0.24
C LYS A 187 -22.75 3.39 -0.95
N LEU A 188 -22.41 4.01 -2.09
CA LEU A 188 -23.24 3.96 -3.30
C LEU A 188 -23.05 2.70 -4.13
N CYS A 189 -21.83 2.14 -4.15
CA CYS A 189 -21.52 0.99 -5.03
C CYS A 189 -21.39 -0.35 -4.31
N ARG A 190 -21.44 -0.36 -2.97
CA ARG A 190 -21.21 -1.58 -2.19
C ARG A 190 -22.12 -2.74 -2.64
N GLN A 191 -23.42 -2.50 -2.77
CA GLN A 191 -24.35 -3.55 -3.17
C GLN A 191 -23.98 -4.14 -4.53
N ALA A 192 -23.66 -3.31 -5.52
CA ALA A 192 -23.24 -3.78 -6.83
C ALA A 192 -21.94 -4.59 -6.79
N LEU A 193 -20.97 -4.18 -5.96
CA LEU A 193 -19.71 -4.94 -5.77
C LEU A 193 -19.96 -6.29 -5.09
N GLU A 194 -20.91 -6.37 -4.15
CA GLU A 194 -21.29 -7.61 -3.47
C GLU A 194 -22.08 -8.53 -4.40
N ASP A 195 -22.95 -8.00 -5.25
CA ASP A 195 -23.72 -8.75 -6.26
C ASP A 195 -22.77 -9.34 -7.32
N ASP A 196 -21.82 -8.56 -7.84
CA ASP A 196 -20.81 -9.03 -8.79
C ASP A 196 -19.96 -10.18 -8.20
N ARG A 197 -19.61 -10.06 -6.91
CA ARG A 197 -18.89 -11.10 -6.16
C ARG A 197 -19.65 -12.44 -6.10
N SER A 198 -20.97 -12.40 -5.91
CA SER A 198 -21.80 -13.61 -5.77
C SER A 198 -21.86 -14.47 -7.04
N TRP A 199 -21.44 -13.96 -8.20
CA TRP A 199 -21.37 -14.69 -9.48
C TRP A 199 -20.10 -15.55 -9.61
N PHE A 200 -19.08 -15.35 -8.76
CA PHE A 200 -17.81 -16.08 -8.82
C PHE A 200 -17.69 -17.21 -7.79
N PHE A 201 -18.69 -17.39 -6.93
CA PHE A 201 -18.80 -18.44 -5.92
C PHE A 201 -20.15 -19.15 -5.99
#